data_4270afa133a516eb6250eafd0171ce16
#
_entry.id   4270afa133a516eb6250eafd0171ce16
#
_cell.length_a   1.000
_cell.length_b   1.000
_cell.length_c   1.000
_cell.angle_alpha   90.00
_cell.angle_beta   90.00
_cell.angle_gamma   90.00
#
_symmetry.space_group_name_H-M   'P 1'
#
loop_
_entity.id
_entity.type
_entity.pdbx_description
1 polymer ?
#
loop_
_entity_poly.entity_id
_entity_poly.type
_entity_poly.pdbx_seq_one_letter_code
_entity_poly.pdbx_strand_id
1 'polypeptide(L)'
;MQFIGIIPARYASSRFPSKPLADLGGKPMIQRVYEQASKVLDTVIVATDDERIYQCVRSFGGQVYMTSAEHQCGTDRICEAYQLYCADPAFHLSPLTSHHETIVVNIQGDEPFIQPSQIRSLMACFANEQ
;
A
#
# COMPACT_ATOMS: atom_id res chain seq x y z
N MET A 1 -15.38 -11.02 2.37
CA MET A 1 -14.90 -9.64 2.14
C MET A 1 -13.43 -9.56 2.49
N GLN A 2 -12.60 -9.08 1.59
CA GLN A 2 -11.16 -8.98 1.76
C GLN A 2 -10.74 -7.53 1.71
N PHE A 3 -9.84 -7.13 2.62
CA PHE A 3 -9.31 -5.77 2.67
C PHE A 3 -7.83 -5.79 2.31
N ILE A 4 -7.45 -4.96 1.36
CA ILE A 4 -6.07 -4.81 0.91
C ILE A 4 -5.68 -3.35 1.09
N GLY A 5 -4.60 -3.10 1.83
CA GLY A 5 -4.07 -1.76 1.97
C GLY A 5 -3.05 -1.48 0.87
N ILE A 6 -3.20 -0.36 0.19
CA ILE A 6 -2.23 0.06 -0.82
C ILE A 6 -1.72 1.45 -0.46
N ILE A 7 -0.41 1.57 -0.38
CA ILE A 7 0.29 2.79 0.00
C ILE A 7 0.92 3.38 -1.26
N PRO A 8 0.33 4.43 -1.86
CA PRO A 8 1.00 5.10 -2.97
C PRO A 8 2.17 5.92 -2.43
N ALA A 9 3.33 5.78 -3.04
CA ALA A 9 4.54 6.43 -2.58
C ALA A 9 5.33 6.98 -3.77
N ARG A 10 5.56 8.28 -3.78
CA ARG A 10 6.32 8.96 -4.83
C ARG A 10 7.58 9.56 -4.23
N TYR A 11 8.70 9.44 -4.94
CA TYR A 11 9.93 10.09 -4.53
C TYR A 11 9.85 11.59 -4.74
N ALA A 12 9.36 12.01 -5.91
CA ALA A 12 9.29 13.41 -6.28
C ALA A 12 7.97 14.02 -5.83
N SER A 13 7.87 14.32 -4.54
CA SER A 13 6.76 15.15 -4.07
C SER A 13 7.18 16.61 -4.16
N SER A 14 6.23 17.51 -4.42
CA SER A 14 6.51 18.91 -4.68
C SER A 14 7.14 19.63 -3.50
N ARG A 15 6.90 19.18 -2.29
CA ARG A 15 7.38 19.86 -1.07
C ARG A 15 8.57 19.17 -0.42
N PHE A 16 8.68 17.87 -0.55
CA PHE A 16 9.68 17.12 0.20
C PHE A 16 10.13 15.90 -0.59
N PRO A 17 11.03 16.08 -1.56
CA PRO A 17 11.57 14.96 -2.31
C PRO A 17 12.13 13.92 -1.36
N SER A 18 12.01 12.65 -1.70
CA SER A 18 12.49 11.51 -0.91
C SER A 18 11.82 11.34 0.45
N LYS A 19 10.69 11.99 0.71
CA LYS A 19 9.99 11.86 1.99
C LYS A 19 9.72 10.42 2.42
N PRO A 20 9.30 9.51 1.51
CA PRO A 20 9.09 8.11 1.92
C PRO A 20 10.35 7.42 2.42
N LEU A 21 11.52 7.90 2.01
CA LEU A 21 12.80 7.33 2.43
C LEU A 21 13.43 8.07 3.61
N ALA A 22 12.79 9.12 4.10
CA ALA A 22 13.31 9.88 5.24
C ALA A 22 13.36 9.01 6.47
N ASP A 23 14.49 9.08 7.18
CA ASP A 23 14.68 8.30 8.40
C ASP A 23 13.80 8.85 9.52
N LEU A 24 13.03 7.97 10.14
CA LEU A 24 12.14 8.34 11.23
C LEU A 24 12.40 7.40 12.39
N GLY A 25 13.36 7.77 13.23
CA GLY A 25 13.71 6.97 14.39
C GLY A 25 14.38 5.65 14.04
N GLY A 26 15.25 5.64 13.03
CA GLY A 26 16.00 4.45 12.63
C GLY A 26 15.37 3.64 11.52
N LYS A 27 14.18 4.01 11.06
CA LYS A 27 13.51 3.33 9.95
C LYS A 27 12.97 4.35 8.95
N PRO A 28 12.95 4.03 7.65
CA PRO A 28 12.35 4.93 6.67
C PRO A 28 10.86 5.15 6.96
N MET A 29 10.35 6.31 6.60
CA MET A 29 8.94 6.63 6.81
C MET A 29 8.03 5.58 6.17
N ILE A 30 8.34 5.13 4.95
CA ILE A 30 7.51 4.14 4.25
C ILE A 30 7.43 2.82 5.04
N GLN A 31 8.52 2.44 5.72
CA GLN A 31 8.51 1.24 6.56
C GLN A 31 7.60 1.41 7.75
N ARG A 32 7.62 2.59 8.39
CA ARG A 32 6.74 2.88 9.52
C ARG A 32 5.26 2.76 9.13
N VAL A 33 4.90 3.35 7.98
CA VAL A 33 3.53 3.27 7.48
C VAL A 33 3.15 1.83 7.17
N TYR A 34 4.03 1.10 6.50
CA TYR A 34 3.80 -0.29 6.13
C TYR A 34 3.57 -1.16 7.37
N GLU A 35 4.40 -0.98 8.40
CA GLU A 35 4.28 -1.76 9.63
C GLU A 35 2.99 -1.47 10.37
N GLN A 36 2.57 -0.21 10.42
CA GLN A 36 1.31 0.14 11.08
C GLN A 36 0.11 -0.48 10.36
N ALA A 37 0.09 -0.41 9.04
CA ALA A 37 -0.99 -0.99 8.26
C ALA A 37 -1.02 -2.52 8.40
N SER A 38 0.14 -3.15 8.47
CA SER A 38 0.26 -4.60 8.57
C SER A 38 -0.24 -5.16 9.90
N LYS A 39 -0.44 -4.31 10.89
CA LYS A 39 -0.99 -4.76 12.18
C LYS A 39 -2.45 -5.17 12.09
N VAL A 40 -3.19 -4.67 11.12
CA VAL A 40 -4.62 -4.95 10.98
C VAL A 40 -5.02 -5.48 9.62
N LEU A 41 -4.14 -5.40 8.62
CA LEU A 41 -4.41 -5.86 7.26
C LEU A 41 -3.47 -7.01 6.92
N ASP A 42 -4.03 -8.09 6.39
CA ASP A 42 -3.22 -9.25 6.00
C ASP A 42 -2.39 -8.97 4.75
N THR A 43 -2.88 -8.09 3.89
CA THR A 43 -2.18 -7.72 2.67
C THR A 43 -1.99 -6.22 2.63
N VAL A 44 -0.72 -5.80 2.53
CA VAL A 44 -0.35 -4.40 2.36
C VAL A 44 0.64 -4.32 1.22
N ILE A 45 0.42 -3.40 0.30
CA ILE A 45 1.20 -3.24 -0.91
C ILE A 45 1.64 -1.79 -1.03
N VAL A 46 2.91 -1.58 -1.40
CA VAL A 46 3.39 -0.24 -1.77
C VAL A 46 3.34 -0.12 -3.28
N ALA A 47 2.81 0.99 -3.77
CA ALA A 47 2.77 1.31 -5.19
C ALA A 47 3.66 2.52 -5.43
N THR A 48 4.73 2.35 -6.20
CA THR A 48 5.70 3.43 -6.42
C THR A 48 6.20 3.44 -7.86
N ASP A 49 6.66 4.60 -8.29
CA ASP A 49 7.31 4.78 -9.58
C ASP A 49 8.83 4.96 -9.45
N ASP A 50 9.37 4.80 -8.24
CA ASP A 50 10.77 5.10 -7.96
C ASP A 50 11.52 3.85 -7.50
N GLU A 51 12.65 3.57 -8.15
CA GLU A 51 13.45 2.39 -7.87
C GLU A 51 14.01 2.39 -6.44
N ARG A 52 14.34 3.57 -5.90
CA ARG A 52 14.88 3.66 -4.54
C ARG A 52 13.84 3.26 -3.51
N ILE A 53 12.60 3.66 -3.71
CA ILE A 53 11.50 3.27 -2.83
C ILE A 53 11.24 1.78 -2.99
N TYR A 54 11.24 1.29 -4.23
CA TYR A 54 11.05 -0.14 -4.52
C TYR A 54 12.07 -0.99 -3.77
N GLN A 55 13.35 -0.64 -3.88
CA GLN A 55 14.41 -1.41 -3.22
C GLN A 55 14.31 -1.29 -1.69
N CYS A 56 13.93 -0.13 -1.19
CA CYS A 56 13.74 0.07 0.24
C CYS A 56 12.65 -0.88 0.78
N VAL A 57 11.51 -0.95 0.11
CA VAL A 57 10.42 -1.82 0.55
C VAL A 57 10.82 -3.28 0.48
N ARG A 58 11.52 -3.67 -0.58
CA ARG A 58 12.04 -5.04 -0.70
C ARG A 58 13.01 -5.38 0.42
N SER A 59 13.80 -4.41 0.84
CA SER A 59 14.82 -4.65 1.87
C SER A 59 14.24 -5.01 3.23
N PHE A 60 13.04 -4.54 3.56
CA PHE A 60 12.41 -4.93 4.82
C PHE A 60 11.32 -6.00 4.64
N GLY A 61 11.28 -6.63 3.47
CA GLY A 61 10.38 -7.76 3.24
C GLY A 61 8.96 -7.37 2.84
N GLY A 62 8.74 -6.12 2.44
CA GLY A 62 7.42 -5.66 2.05
C GLY A 62 7.06 -6.01 0.61
N GLN A 63 5.77 -5.99 0.32
CA GLN A 63 5.27 -6.14 -1.04
C GLN A 63 5.23 -4.79 -1.74
N VAL A 64 5.74 -4.74 -2.96
CA VAL A 64 5.81 -3.49 -3.73
C VAL A 64 5.66 -3.79 -5.20
N TYR A 65 4.98 -2.89 -5.91
CA TYR A 65 4.86 -2.96 -7.36
C TYR A 65 5.29 -1.64 -7.97
N MET A 66 6.03 -1.73 -9.09
CA MET A 66 6.38 -0.54 -9.86
C MET A 66 5.20 -0.14 -10.71
N THR A 67 4.83 1.13 -10.62
CA THR A 67 3.73 1.71 -11.36
C THR A 67 4.24 2.80 -12.28
N SER A 68 3.41 3.24 -13.23
CA SER A 68 3.79 4.24 -14.20
C SER A 68 4.09 5.59 -13.52
N ALA A 69 5.14 6.26 -14.00
CA ALA A 69 5.45 7.61 -13.55
C ALA A 69 4.45 8.65 -14.07
N GLU A 70 3.59 8.26 -15.01
CA GLU A 70 2.63 9.17 -15.64
C GLU A 70 1.38 9.41 -14.80
N HIS A 71 1.17 8.63 -13.74
CA HIS A 71 0.01 8.85 -12.87
C HIS A 71 0.11 10.19 -12.17
N GLN A 72 -0.95 10.97 -12.27
CA GLN A 72 -1.01 12.29 -11.65
C GLN A 72 -1.65 12.25 -10.27
N CYS A 73 -2.39 11.21 -9.94
CA CYS A 73 -2.98 11.07 -8.62
C CYS A 73 -2.76 9.67 -8.04
N GLY A 74 -2.90 9.58 -6.71
CA GLY A 74 -2.67 8.32 -6.00
C GLY A 74 -3.67 7.25 -6.37
N THR A 75 -4.90 7.62 -6.72
CA THR A 75 -5.95 6.66 -7.05
C THR A 75 -5.59 5.86 -8.30
N ASP A 76 -5.07 6.53 -9.33
CA ASP A 76 -4.68 5.83 -10.57
C ASP A 76 -3.53 4.86 -10.29
N ARG A 77 -2.58 5.26 -9.45
CA ARG A 77 -1.46 4.41 -9.06
C ARG A 77 -1.94 3.19 -8.29
N ILE A 78 -2.89 3.38 -7.40
CA ILE A 78 -3.48 2.29 -6.61
C ILE A 78 -4.19 1.30 -7.54
N CYS A 79 -4.92 1.79 -8.54
CA CYS A 79 -5.60 0.92 -9.49
C CYS A 79 -4.63 0.05 -10.27
N GLU A 80 -3.52 0.63 -10.73
CA GLU A 80 -2.51 -0.14 -11.44
C GLU A 80 -1.87 -1.19 -10.53
N ALA A 81 -1.52 -0.81 -9.30
CA ALA A 81 -0.91 -1.74 -8.35
C ALA A 81 -1.85 -2.90 -8.03
N TYR A 82 -3.13 -2.62 -7.88
CA TYR A 82 -4.11 -3.67 -7.62
C TYR A 82 -4.21 -4.64 -8.80
N GLN A 83 -4.20 -4.12 -10.03
CA GLN A 83 -4.23 -4.97 -11.22
C GLN A 83 -2.99 -5.85 -11.30
N LEU A 84 -1.82 -5.30 -10.98
CA LEU A 84 -0.57 -6.06 -10.96
C LEU A 84 -0.60 -7.15 -9.89
N TYR A 85 -1.14 -6.84 -8.74
CA TYR A 85 -1.28 -7.82 -7.66
C TYR A 85 -2.22 -8.95 -8.08
N CYS A 86 -3.35 -8.64 -8.70
CA CYS A 86 -4.29 -9.66 -9.13
C CYS A 86 -3.72 -10.58 -10.22
N ALA A 87 -2.78 -10.07 -11.01
CA ALA A 87 -2.13 -10.83 -12.07
C ALA A 87 -0.90 -11.60 -11.59
N ASP A 88 -0.45 -11.37 -10.36
CA ASP A 88 0.79 -11.96 -9.84
C ASP A 88 0.56 -13.40 -9.42
N PRO A 89 1.16 -14.39 -10.11
CA PRO A 89 0.93 -15.79 -9.76
C PRO A 89 1.52 -16.19 -8.42
N ALA A 90 2.41 -15.38 -7.83
CA ALA A 90 2.96 -15.67 -6.51
C ALA A 90 1.89 -15.60 -5.41
N PHE A 91 0.81 -14.86 -5.63
CA PHE A 91 -0.23 -14.68 -4.63
C PHE A 91 -1.58 -15.23 -5.05
N HIS A 92 -1.74 -15.65 -6.30
CA HIS A 92 -3.01 -16.15 -6.82
C HIS A 92 -2.78 -17.44 -7.57
N LEU A 93 -3.05 -18.55 -6.89
CA LEU A 93 -2.88 -19.87 -7.49
C LEU A 93 -4.00 -20.22 -8.46
N SER A 94 -5.14 -19.58 -8.35
CA SER A 94 -6.26 -19.81 -9.24
C SER A 94 -7.03 -18.50 -9.44
N PRO A 95 -7.19 -18.05 -10.68
CA PRO A 95 -7.93 -16.81 -10.94
C PRO A 95 -9.43 -16.96 -10.72
N LEU A 96 -9.91 -18.17 -10.49
CA LEU A 96 -11.34 -18.43 -10.39
C LEU A 96 -11.88 -18.46 -8.97
N THR A 97 -11.04 -18.26 -7.97
CA THR A 97 -11.45 -18.52 -6.60
C THR A 97 -12.03 -17.31 -5.88
N SER A 98 -12.06 -16.13 -6.49
CA SER A 98 -12.50 -15.00 -5.71
C SER A 98 -13.86 -14.51 -6.15
N HIS A 99 -14.86 -15.05 -5.53
CA HIS A 99 -16.17 -14.43 -5.47
C HIS A 99 -16.28 -13.49 -4.29
N HIS A 100 -15.16 -13.19 -3.62
CA HIS A 100 -15.16 -12.30 -2.46
C HIS A 100 -14.97 -10.86 -2.91
N GLU A 101 -15.78 -9.99 -2.35
CA GLU A 101 -15.58 -8.57 -2.54
C GLU A 101 -14.23 -8.16 -1.97
N THR A 102 -13.45 -7.45 -2.75
CA THR A 102 -12.18 -6.91 -2.32
C THR A 102 -12.32 -5.40 -2.15
N ILE A 103 -11.96 -4.93 -0.99
CA ILE A 103 -11.98 -3.51 -0.68
C ILE A 103 -10.55 -3.03 -0.57
N VAL A 104 -10.19 -2.06 -1.40
CA VAL A 104 -8.86 -1.48 -1.39
C VAL A 104 -8.87 -0.25 -0.49
N VAL A 105 -8.01 -0.28 0.52
CA VAL A 105 -7.87 0.82 1.47
C VAL A 105 -6.67 1.65 1.05
N ASN A 106 -6.92 2.93 0.74
CA ASN A 106 -5.85 3.87 0.41
C ASN A 106 -5.19 4.34 1.71
N ILE A 107 -3.91 4.05 1.87
CA ILE A 107 -3.16 4.44 3.06
C ILE A 107 -2.12 5.47 2.63
N GLN A 108 -2.17 6.65 3.22
CA GLN A 108 -1.25 7.73 2.86
C GLN A 108 0.17 7.40 3.31
N GLY A 109 1.12 7.53 2.38
CA GLY A 109 2.52 7.20 2.66
C GLY A 109 3.22 8.18 3.59
N ASP A 110 2.55 9.27 3.97
CA ASP A 110 3.10 10.27 4.88
C ASP A 110 2.42 10.26 6.26
N GLU A 111 1.74 9.17 6.59
CA GLU A 111 1.12 9.02 7.91
C GLU A 111 1.77 7.88 8.70
N PRO A 112 3.03 8.06 9.15
CA PRO A 112 3.77 6.97 9.81
C PRO A 112 3.19 6.58 11.17
N PHE A 113 2.34 7.44 11.75
CA PHE A 113 1.72 7.18 13.05
C PHE A 113 0.23 6.90 12.93
N ILE A 114 -0.23 6.51 11.74
CA ILE A 114 -1.62 6.11 11.58
C ILE A 114 -1.94 5.00 12.60
N GLN A 115 -3.08 5.14 13.26
CA GLN A 115 -3.47 4.17 14.29
C GLN A 115 -4.15 2.98 13.65
N PRO A 116 -3.74 1.74 14.01
CA PRO A 116 -4.43 0.56 13.49
C PRO A 116 -5.93 0.56 13.79
N SER A 117 -6.34 1.17 14.91
CA SER A 117 -7.76 1.29 15.24
C SER A 117 -8.55 2.10 14.21
N GLN A 118 -7.91 3.10 13.57
CA GLN A 118 -8.57 3.87 12.53
C GLN A 118 -8.86 3.02 11.30
N ILE A 119 -7.92 2.16 10.94
CA ILE A 119 -8.10 1.23 9.82
C ILE A 119 -9.19 0.22 10.15
N ARG A 120 -9.20 -0.32 11.37
CA ARG A 120 -10.24 -1.25 11.81
C ARG A 120 -11.63 -0.62 11.78
N SER A 121 -11.74 0.64 12.19
CA SER A 121 -13.01 1.37 12.17
C SER A 121 -13.52 1.51 10.74
N LEU A 122 -12.62 1.80 9.80
CA LEU A 122 -12.99 1.89 8.39
C LEU A 122 -13.46 0.53 7.87
N MET A 123 -12.77 -0.54 8.21
CA MET A 123 -13.16 -1.90 7.81
C MET A 123 -14.54 -2.26 8.38
N ALA A 124 -14.81 -1.88 9.62
CA ALA A 124 -16.09 -2.16 10.27
C ALA A 124 -17.26 -1.47 9.58
N CYS A 125 -17.04 -0.30 9.00
CA CYS A 125 -18.07 0.40 8.25
C CYS A 125 -18.58 -0.42 7.07
N PHE A 126 -17.68 -1.11 6.38
CA PHE A 126 -18.07 -1.96 5.25
C PHE A 126 -18.75 -3.24 5.72
N ALA A 127 -18.33 -3.78 6.86
CA ALA A 127 -18.95 -4.99 7.39
C ALA A 127 -20.39 -4.77 7.87
N ASN A 128 -20.69 -3.57 8.33
CA ASN A 128 -22.02 -3.23 8.88
C ASN A 128 -23.03 -2.82 7.81
N GLU A 129 -22.61 -2.66 6.57
CA GLU A 129 -23.51 -2.26 5.48
C GLU A 129 -24.18 -3.45 4.78
N GLN A 130 -24.01 -4.63 5.30
CA GLN A 130 -24.63 -5.82 4.72
C GLN A 130 -25.96 -6.14 5.43
#